data_5c956a2842295d8e67d55283b21f4d3d
#
_entry.id   5c956a2842295d8e67d55283b21f4d3d
#
_cell.length_a   1.000
_cell.length_b   1.000
_cell.length_c   1.000
_cell.angle_alpha   90.00
_cell.angle_beta   90.00
_cell.angle_gamma   90.00
#
_symmetry.space_group_name_H-M   'P 1'
#
loop_
_entity.id
_entity.type
_entity.pdbx_description
1 polymer ?
#
loop_
_entity_poly.entity_id
_entity_poly.type
_entity_poly.pdbx_seq_one_letter_code
_entity_poly.pdbx_strand_id
1 'polypeptide(L)'
;MIQRTERRSILSPMDASPQEFAAAAPLDSAFDGEPIPGRIPGKQAIWVGILSEMTEFGLMFIMFFVVKVHNPELFEEGPQRLNTLAGLANTLVLLSSSYFVAKAVTAMRHGAREACVRWLWLAIFSGSAYLVTKGWEYHWNGQHGITIDTNHFFAVYYYMTFNHLLHVGWGSGAVLWAITRIKMGAYDARSHDGLEAVASYWHMIDLAWIVMFPLLYVLR
;
A
#
# COMPACT_ATOMS: atom_id res chain seq x y z
N MET A 1 47.05 31.20 -33.32
CA MET A 1 46.14 30.06 -33.47
C MET A 1 44.96 30.30 -32.53
N ILE A 2 43.90 30.93 -33.03
CA ILE A 2 42.78 31.47 -32.23
C ILE A 2 41.63 30.51 -32.43
N GLN A 3 41.19 29.82 -31.33
CA GLN A 3 40.01 28.99 -31.34
C GLN A 3 38.73 29.87 -31.32
N ARG A 4 37.94 29.75 -32.37
CA ARG A 4 36.61 30.33 -32.50
C ARG A 4 35.63 29.52 -31.61
N THR A 5 35.17 30.10 -30.53
CA THR A 5 34.06 29.61 -29.72
C THR A 5 32.77 29.88 -30.48
N GLU A 6 32.14 28.86 -31.03
CA GLU A 6 30.79 28.97 -31.59
C GLU A 6 29.78 29.20 -30.47
N ARG A 7 29.21 30.39 -30.43
CA ARG A 7 28.00 30.66 -29.63
C ARG A 7 26.82 29.99 -30.34
N ARG A 8 26.30 28.90 -29.77
CA ARG A 8 24.94 28.47 -30.11
C ARG A 8 23.98 29.55 -29.62
N SER A 9 23.39 30.30 -30.55
CA SER A 9 22.26 31.18 -30.27
C SER A 9 21.07 30.31 -29.83
N ILE A 10 20.60 30.52 -28.61
CA ILE A 10 19.35 29.95 -28.12
C ILE A 10 18.25 30.74 -28.86
N LEU A 11 17.71 30.16 -29.92
CA LEU A 11 16.54 30.67 -30.62
C LEU A 11 15.34 30.63 -29.70
N SER A 12 14.59 31.70 -29.62
CA SER A 12 13.34 31.81 -28.89
C SER A 12 12.30 30.87 -29.53
N PRO A 13 11.38 30.27 -28.75
CA PRO A 13 10.36 29.37 -29.27
C PRO A 13 9.39 29.97 -30.30
N MET A 14 9.45 31.28 -30.53
CA MET A 14 8.59 32.01 -31.48
C MET A 14 9.16 32.12 -32.90
N ASP A 15 10.43 31.71 -33.14
CA ASP A 15 11.09 31.89 -34.44
C ASP A 15 11.16 30.58 -35.28
N ALA A 16 10.57 29.48 -34.79
CA ALA A 16 10.56 28.23 -35.51
C ALA A 16 9.51 28.21 -36.64
N SER A 17 9.93 27.83 -37.86
CA SER A 17 9.01 27.68 -38.98
C SER A 17 8.03 26.52 -38.78
N PRO A 18 6.81 26.55 -39.43
CA PRO A 18 5.86 25.45 -39.34
C PRO A 18 6.41 24.09 -39.78
N GLN A 19 7.44 24.05 -40.60
CA GLN A 19 8.13 22.83 -41.04
C GLN A 19 9.10 22.29 -40.00
N GLU A 20 9.73 23.14 -39.17
CA GLU A 20 10.56 22.71 -38.05
C GLU A 20 9.71 22.18 -36.90
N PHE A 21 8.48 22.71 -36.72
CA PHE A 21 7.51 22.18 -35.75
C PHE A 21 6.99 20.81 -36.15
N ALA A 22 6.82 20.54 -37.48
CA ALA A 22 6.40 19.24 -38.00
C ALA A 22 7.50 18.17 -38.00
N ALA A 23 8.77 18.60 -37.98
CA ALA A 23 9.95 17.72 -37.90
C ALA A 23 10.39 17.44 -36.47
N ALA A 24 9.80 18.09 -35.46
CA ALA A 24 10.00 17.76 -34.08
C ALA A 24 9.42 16.33 -33.86
N ALA A 25 10.29 15.39 -33.51
CA ALA A 25 9.86 14.03 -33.14
C ALA A 25 8.67 14.09 -32.15
N PRO A 26 7.69 13.21 -32.27
CA PRO A 26 6.58 13.19 -31.32
C PRO A 26 7.11 13.20 -29.91
N LEU A 27 6.53 14.04 -29.04
CA LEU A 27 6.95 14.20 -27.64
C LEU A 27 7.06 12.87 -26.88
N ASP A 28 6.38 11.82 -27.36
CA ASP A 28 6.48 10.45 -26.84
C ASP A 28 7.85 9.78 -27.07
N SER A 29 8.62 10.19 -28.11
CA SER A 29 9.92 9.59 -28.36
C SER A 29 11.07 10.21 -27.52
N ALA A 30 10.83 11.34 -26.86
CA ALA A 30 11.79 11.98 -25.97
C ALA A 30 11.85 11.35 -24.57
N PHE A 31 10.96 10.37 -24.28
CA PHE A 31 10.85 9.73 -22.96
C PHE A 31 11.36 8.29 -22.92
N ASP A 32 12.12 7.86 -23.93
CA ASP A 32 12.76 6.56 -23.98
C ASP A 32 13.97 6.50 -23.02
N GLY A 33 13.73 6.10 -21.77
CA GLY A 33 14.70 5.34 -21.03
C GLY A 33 15.28 5.86 -19.74
N GLU A 34 15.17 7.15 -19.36
CA GLU A 34 15.63 7.56 -18.02
C GLU A 34 14.45 7.91 -17.08
N PRO A 35 14.48 7.45 -15.81
CA PRO A 35 13.48 7.88 -14.84
C PRO A 35 13.59 9.40 -14.66
N ILE A 36 12.54 10.15 -15.02
CA ILE A 36 12.50 11.59 -14.77
C ILE A 36 12.61 11.79 -13.26
N PRO A 37 13.66 12.46 -12.74
CA PRO A 37 13.76 12.76 -11.33
C PRO A 37 12.51 13.50 -10.86
N GLY A 38 11.75 12.91 -9.92
CA GLY A 38 10.52 13.49 -9.39
C GLY A 38 9.21 12.97 -10.02
N ARG A 39 9.24 12.01 -10.96
CA ARG A 39 8.02 11.37 -11.43
C ARG A 39 7.48 10.43 -10.35
N ILE A 40 6.29 10.76 -9.84
CA ILE A 40 5.56 9.90 -8.90
C ILE A 40 5.10 8.64 -9.65
N PRO A 41 5.41 7.42 -9.16
CA PRO A 41 4.95 6.17 -9.80
C PRO A 41 3.42 6.11 -9.87
N GLY A 42 2.89 5.68 -11.02
CA GLY A 42 1.45 5.50 -11.21
C GLY A 42 0.68 6.79 -11.56
N LYS A 43 -0.64 6.62 -11.75
CA LYS A 43 -1.53 7.74 -12.06
C LYS A 43 -1.84 8.55 -10.80
N GLN A 44 -1.96 9.88 -10.93
CA GLN A 44 -2.30 10.80 -9.81
C GLN A 44 -3.53 10.36 -9.01
N ALA A 45 -4.55 9.79 -9.68
CA ALA A 45 -5.77 9.28 -9.03
C ALA A 45 -5.49 8.21 -7.96
N ILE A 46 -4.44 7.39 -8.12
CA ILE A 46 -4.07 6.35 -7.16
C ILE A 46 -3.52 6.98 -5.87
N TRP A 47 -2.70 8.02 -6.02
CA TRP A 47 -2.16 8.76 -4.87
C TRP A 47 -3.24 9.49 -4.09
N VAL A 48 -4.24 10.05 -4.80
CA VAL A 48 -5.42 10.64 -4.14
C VAL A 48 -6.17 9.58 -3.33
N GLY A 49 -6.35 8.37 -3.88
CA GLY A 49 -6.93 7.24 -3.14
C GLY A 49 -6.11 6.85 -1.91
N ILE A 50 -4.81 6.64 -2.04
CA ILE A 50 -3.92 6.29 -0.91
C ILE A 50 -3.94 7.37 0.18
N LEU A 51 -3.91 8.66 -0.18
CA LEU A 51 -3.98 9.76 0.79
C LEU A 51 -5.33 9.82 1.49
N SER A 52 -6.44 9.53 0.79
CA SER A 52 -7.78 9.42 1.39
C SER A 52 -7.82 8.33 2.45
N GLU A 53 -7.32 7.13 2.14
CA GLU A 53 -7.24 6.00 3.05
C GLU A 53 -6.33 6.30 4.27
N MET A 54 -5.17 6.91 4.02
CA MET A 54 -4.29 7.35 5.12
C MET A 54 -4.97 8.37 6.04
N THR A 55 -5.81 9.24 5.49
CA THR A 55 -6.61 10.20 6.27
C THR A 55 -7.64 9.46 7.12
N GLU A 56 -8.32 8.46 6.58
CA GLU A 56 -9.28 7.63 7.31
C GLU A 56 -8.61 6.92 8.50
N PHE A 57 -7.48 6.24 8.27
CA PHE A 57 -6.71 5.61 9.35
C PHE A 57 -6.20 6.65 10.36
N GLY A 58 -5.75 7.82 9.91
CA GLY A 58 -5.34 8.92 10.77
C GLY A 58 -6.47 9.38 11.71
N LEU A 59 -7.68 9.53 11.19
CA LEU A 59 -8.87 9.86 11.99
C LEU A 59 -9.20 8.75 13.00
N MET A 60 -9.06 7.49 12.63
CA MET A 60 -9.24 6.36 13.55
C MET A 60 -8.21 6.38 14.70
N PHE A 61 -6.96 6.74 14.42
CA PHE A 61 -5.94 6.91 15.47
C PHE A 61 -6.26 8.08 16.39
N ILE A 62 -6.71 9.20 15.86
CA ILE A 62 -7.17 10.34 16.67
C ILE A 62 -8.34 9.91 17.57
N MET A 63 -9.34 9.22 17.02
CA MET A 63 -10.46 8.68 17.79
C MET A 63 -9.97 7.76 18.92
N PHE A 64 -9.01 6.86 18.63
CA PHE A 64 -8.41 5.99 19.65
C PHE A 64 -7.85 6.81 20.82
N PHE A 65 -7.06 7.83 20.56
CA PHE A 65 -6.47 8.67 21.62
C PHE A 65 -7.50 9.50 22.36
N VAL A 66 -8.52 10.03 21.69
CA VAL A 66 -9.62 10.75 22.33
C VAL A 66 -10.36 9.84 23.31
N VAL A 67 -10.72 8.63 22.91
CA VAL A 67 -11.43 7.68 23.79
C VAL A 67 -10.52 7.21 24.91
N LYS A 68 -9.22 7.00 24.68
CA LYS A 68 -8.23 6.63 25.70
C LYS A 68 -8.10 7.69 26.80
N VAL A 69 -8.05 8.97 26.43
CA VAL A 69 -7.95 10.07 27.40
C VAL A 69 -9.18 10.16 28.30
N HIS A 70 -10.36 9.84 27.77
CA HIS A 70 -11.61 9.87 28.55
C HIS A 70 -11.86 8.59 29.36
N ASN A 71 -11.17 7.47 29.03
CA ASN A 71 -11.36 6.18 29.69
C ASN A 71 -10.02 5.48 29.95
N PRO A 72 -9.07 6.07 30.66
CA PRO A 72 -7.70 5.56 30.77
C PRO A 72 -7.65 4.13 31.35
N GLU A 73 -8.47 3.84 32.37
CA GLU A 73 -8.53 2.52 33.03
C GLU A 73 -8.89 1.39 32.06
N LEU A 74 -9.86 1.64 31.15
CA LEU A 74 -10.27 0.65 30.16
C LEU A 74 -9.17 0.35 29.12
N PHE A 75 -8.33 1.33 28.83
CA PHE A 75 -7.20 1.18 27.90
C PHE A 75 -5.93 0.62 28.54
N GLU A 76 -5.87 0.57 29.87
CA GLU A 76 -4.85 -0.15 30.64
C GLU A 76 -5.18 -1.64 30.76
N GLU A 77 -6.45 -1.97 31.05
CA GLU A 77 -6.91 -3.34 31.24
C GLU A 77 -7.22 -4.07 29.92
N GLY A 78 -7.75 -3.35 28.93
CA GLY A 78 -8.25 -3.92 27.67
C GLY A 78 -7.22 -4.75 26.91
N PRO A 79 -6.00 -4.25 26.65
CA PRO A 79 -4.95 -5.01 25.96
C PRO A 79 -4.57 -6.31 26.65
N GLN A 80 -4.71 -6.40 27.99
CA GLN A 80 -4.38 -7.59 28.79
C GLN A 80 -5.36 -8.74 28.53
N ARG A 81 -6.58 -8.43 28.09
CA ARG A 81 -7.61 -9.43 27.75
C ARG A 81 -7.51 -9.94 26.31
N LEU A 82 -6.69 -9.31 25.47
CA LEU A 82 -6.44 -9.70 24.09
C LEU A 82 -5.28 -10.70 23.97
N ASN A 83 -5.32 -11.53 22.95
CA ASN A 83 -4.22 -12.44 22.65
C ASN A 83 -3.10 -11.71 21.89
N THR A 84 -2.14 -11.12 22.64
CA THR A 84 -1.00 -10.40 22.08
C THR A 84 -0.14 -11.27 21.17
N LEU A 85 -0.05 -12.59 21.43
CA LEU A 85 0.71 -13.51 20.59
C LEU A 85 0.06 -13.67 19.20
N ALA A 86 -1.28 -13.73 19.15
CA ALA A 86 -2.01 -13.76 17.88
C ALA A 86 -1.80 -12.44 17.10
N GLY A 87 -1.84 -11.29 17.79
CA GLY A 87 -1.53 -9.98 17.20
C GLY A 87 -0.10 -9.91 16.63
N LEU A 88 0.89 -10.43 17.36
CA LEU A 88 2.28 -10.50 16.90
C LEU A 88 2.43 -11.43 15.68
N ALA A 89 1.81 -12.61 15.71
CA ALA A 89 1.83 -13.53 14.57
C ALA A 89 1.22 -12.89 13.32
N ASN A 90 0.10 -12.19 13.45
CA ASN A 90 -0.53 -11.42 12.37
C ASN A 90 0.41 -10.35 11.82
N THR A 91 1.14 -9.64 12.69
CA THR A 91 2.12 -8.63 12.27
C THR A 91 3.23 -9.25 11.42
N LEU A 92 3.79 -10.39 11.85
CA LEU A 92 4.84 -11.09 11.10
C LEU A 92 4.34 -11.61 9.74
N VAL A 93 3.11 -12.12 9.70
CA VAL A 93 2.47 -12.59 8.47
C VAL A 93 2.27 -11.44 7.48
N LEU A 94 1.77 -10.29 7.92
CA LEU A 94 1.56 -9.12 7.06
C LEU A 94 2.90 -8.52 6.58
N LEU A 95 3.91 -8.40 7.44
CA LEU A 95 5.26 -7.96 7.04
C LEU A 95 5.88 -8.91 5.99
N SER A 96 5.67 -10.21 6.14
CA SER A 96 6.11 -11.18 5.13
C SER A 96 5.38 -10.99 3.81
N SER A 97 4.08 -10.71 3.86
CA SER A 97 3.26 -10.39 2.68
C SER A 97 3.77 -9.14 1.96
N SER A 98 4.08 -8.08 2.71
CA SER A 98 4.67 -6.85 2.20
C SER A 98 5.99 -7.11 1.45
N TYR A 99 6.86 -7.92 2.03
CA TYR A 99 8.09 -8.37 1.38
C TYR A 99 7.82 -9.12 0.06
N PHE A 100 6.83 -10.02 0.02
CA PHE A 100 6.49 -10.75 -1.20
C PHE A 100 5.97 -9.83 -2.31
N VAL A 101 5.16 -8.82 -1.98
CA VAL A 101 4.72 -7.80 -2.93
C VAL A 101 5.89 -7.00 -3.49
N ALA A 102 6.85 -6.58 -2.65
CA ALA A 102 8.06 -5.88 -3.10
C ALA A 102 8.91 -6.75 -4.05
N LYS A 103 9.05 -8.06 -3.74
CA LYS A 103 9.73 -9.02 -4.62
C LYS A 103 9.00 -9.22 -5.95
N ALA A 104 7.66 -9.19 -5.94
CA ALA A 104 6.86 -9.29 -7.16
C ALA A 104 7.12 -8.10 -8.10
N VAL A 105 7.11 -6.87 -7.58
CA VAL A 105 7.42 -5.67 -8.37
C VAL A 105 8.84 -5.75 -8.94
N THR A 106 9.82 -6.13 -8.12
CA THR A 106 11.21 -6.30 -8.56
C THR A 106 11.31 -7.34 -9.68
N ALA A 107 10.63 -8.50 -9.55
CA ALA A 107 10.61 -9.53 -10.58
C ALA A 107 10.00 -9.02 -11.90
N MET A 108 8.94 -8.21 -11.83
CA MET A 108 8.31 -7.61 -13.02
C MET A 108 9.26 -6.66 -13.73
N ARG A 109 9.97 -5.80 -12.99
CA ARG A 109 10.97 -4.86 -13.55
C ARG A 109 12.08 -5.59 -14.33
N HIS A 110 12.44 -6.81 -13.92
CA HIS A 110 13.39 -7.66 -14.61
C HIS A 110 12.76 -8.56 -15.70
N GLY A 111 11.47 -8.37 -16.03
CA GLY A 111 10.77 -9.14 -17.06
C GLY A 111 10.41 -10.59 -16.63
N ALA A 112 10.65 -10.96 -15.37
CA ALA A 112 10.41 -12.31 -14.85
C ALA A 112 8.93 -12.49 -14.42
N ARG A 113 8.00 -12.50 -15.39
CA ARG A 113 6.53 -12.53 -15.16
C ARG A 113 6.09 -13.70 -14.27
N GLU A 114 6.61 -14.89 -14.51
CA GLU A 114 6.26 -16.08 -13.72
C GLU A 114 6.71 -15.96 -12.27
N ALA A 115 7.89 -15.42 -12.03
CA ALA A 115 8.38 -15.14 -10.68
C ALA A 115 7.51 -14.09 -9.99
N CYS A 116 7.13 -13.03 -10.69
CA CYS A 116 6.20 -12.02 -10.19
C CYS A 116 4.89 -12.65 -9.74
N VAL A 117 4.25 -13.46 -10.57
CA VAL A 117 2.98 -14.14 -10.24
C VAL A 117 3.14 -15.05 -9.03
N ARG A 118 4.25 -15.80 -8.91
CA ARG A 118 4.51 -16.64 -7.73
C ARG A 118 4.60 -15.83 -6.44
N TRP A 119 5.32 -14.71 -6.46
CA TRP A 119 5.44 -13.82 -5.30
C TRP A 119 4.09 -13.21 -4.90
N LEU A 120 3.26 -12.81 -5.89
CA LEU A 120 1.91 -12.29 -5.61
C LEU A 120 0.99 -13.36 -4.99
N TRP A 121 1.11 -14.63 -5.41
CA TRP A 121 0.36 -15.72 -4.77
C TRP A 121 0.78 -15.92 -3.30
N LEU A 122 2.07 -15.82 -2.99
CA LEU A 122 2.55 -15.88 -1.60
C LEU A 122 2.01 -14.71 -0.77
N ALA A 123 1.93 -13.52 -1.37
CA ALA A 123 1.31 -12.36 -0.71
C ALA A 123 -0.17 -12.58 -0.40
N ILE A 124 -0.97 -13.11 -1.36
CA ILE A 124 -2.38 -13.46 -1.14
C ILE A 124 -2.52 -14.52 -0.05
N PHE A 125 -1.68 -15.56 -0.08
CA PHE A 125 -1.71 -16.61 0.94
C PHE A 125 -1.46 -16.03 2.34
N SER A 126 -0.47 -15.15 2.49
CA SER A 126 -0.19 -14.45 3.75
C SER A 126 -1.36 -13.53 4.17
N GLY A 127 -1.91 -12.75 3.24
CA GLY A 127 -3.09 -11.92 3.50
C GLY A 127 -4.30 -12.76 3.94
N SER A 128 -4.53 -13.89 3.29
CA SER A 128 -5.60 -14.84 3.66
C SER A 128 -5.37 -15.46 5.04
N ALA A 129 -4.11 -15.76 5.40
CA ALA A 129 -3.77 -16.26 6.73
C ALA A 129 -4.11 -15.23 7.81
N TYR A 130 -3.85 -13.93 7.57
CA TYR A 130 -4.28 -12.86 8.45
C TYR A 130 -5.82 -12.84 8.62
N LEU A 131 -6.58 -12.91 7.51
CA LEU A 131 -8.05 -12.91 7.56
C LEU A 131 -8.59 -14.07 8.39
N VAL A 132 -8.03 -15.28 8.21
CA VAL A 132 -8.42 -16.48 8.95
C VAL A 132 -8.07 -16.34 10.44
N THR A 133 -6.86 -15.92 10.76
CA THR A 133 -6.40 -15.74 12.15
C THR A 133 -7.24 -14.70 12.87
N LYS A 134 -7.59 -13.61 12.18
CA LYS A 134 -8.41 -12.53 12.74
C LYS A 134 -9.85 -12.97 12.94
N GLY A 135 -10.41 -13.71 12.00
CA GLY A 135 -11.74 -14.31 12.16
C GLY A 135 -11.81 -15.30 13.33
N TRP A 136 -10.75 -16.12 13.48
CA TRP A 136 -10.62 -17.00 14.64
C TRP A 136 -10.52 -16.22 15.96
N GLU A 137 -9.73 -15.14 16.01
CA GLU A 137 -9.59 -14.27 17.17
C GLU A 137 -10.94 -13.66 17.58
N TYR A 138 -11.74 -13.18 16.61
CA TYR A 138 -13.08 -12.66 16.89
C TYR A 138 -14.03 -13.73 17.44
N HIS A 139 -13.98 -14.94 16.88
CA HIS A 139 -14.77 -16.04 17.37
C HIS A 139 -14.37 -16.41 18.81
N TRP A 140 -13.07 -16.51 19.07
CA TRP A 140 -12.53 -16.80 20.41
C TRP A 140 -12.94 -15.73 21.44
N ASN A 141 -12.80 -14.45 21.09
CA ASN A 141 -13.21 -13.33 21.92
C ASN A 141 -14.71 -13.42 22.25
N GLY A 142 -15.56 -13.70 21.27
CA GLY A 142 -17.01 -13.86 21.46
C GLY A 142 -17.37 -14.97 22.46
N GLN A 143 -16.65 -16.10 22.42
CA GLN A 143 -16.83 -17.20 23.38
C GLN A 143 -16.43 -16.80 24.82
N HIS A 144 -15.53 -15.82 24.98
CA HIS A 144 -15.11 -15.32 26.29
C HIS A 144 -15.88 -14.06 26.73
N GLY A 145 -16.99 -13.75 26.06
CA GLY A 145 -17.85 -12.61 26.39
C GLY A 145 -17.21 -11.25 26.05
N ILE A 146 -16.22 -11.23 25.16
CA ILE A 146 -15.58 -10.02 24.67
C ILE A 146 -16.23 -9.65 23.34
N THR A 147 -17.13 -8.66 23.38
CA THR A 147 -17.87 -8.17 22.21
C THR A 147 -17.64 -6.66 22.03
N ILE A 148 -18.15 -6.13 20.94
CA ILE A 148 -18.11 -4.67 20.66
C ILE A 148 -18.78 -3.86 21.76
N ASP A 149 -19.81 -4.43 22.43
CA ASP A 149 -20.59 -3.76 23.47
C ASP A 149 -19.99 -3.94 24.89
N THR A 150 -18.87 -4.64 25.02
CA THR A 150 -18.25 -4.92 26.32
C THR A 150 -17.82 -3.63 27.03
N ASN A 151 -17.11 -2.75 26.32
CA ASN A 151 -16.72 -1.42 26.79
C ASN A 151 -16.15 -0.58 25.63
N HIS A 152 -15.82 0.70 25.90
CA HIS A 152 -15.30 1.62 24.90
C HIS A 152 -13.97 1.19 24.26
N PHE A 153 -13.08 0.51 25.00
CA PHE A 153 -11.84 -0.02 24.43
C PHE A 153 -12.15 -1.09 23.38
N PHE A 154 -13.02 -2.05 23.67
CA PHE A 154 -13.38 -3.11 22.73
C PHE A 154 -14.20 -2.57 21.55
N ALA A 155 -15.04 -1.55 21.73
CA ALA A 155 -15.72 -0.88 20.65
C ALA A 155 -14.70 -0.30 19.63
N VAL A 156 -13.68 0.43 20.12
CA VAL A 156 -12.60 0.97 19.29
C VAL A 156 -11.76 -0.14 18.65
N TYR A 157 -11.40 -1.17 19.42
CA TYR A 157 -10.64 -2.33 18.94
C TYR A 157 -11.34 -3.01 17.75
N TYR A 158 -12.62 -3.36 17.89
CA TYR A 158 -13.39 -4.01 16.82
C TYR A 158 -13.56 -3.10 15.61
N TYR A 159 -13.87 -1.84 15.84
CA TYR A 159 -14.02 -0.86 14.75
C TYR A 159 -12.73 -0.74 13.91
N MET A 160 -11.59 -0.49 14.55
CA MET A 160 -10.31 -0.33 13.86
C MET A 160 -9.87 -1.61 13.16
N THR A 161 -9.93 -2.75 13.85
CA THR A 161 -9.45 -4.01 13.30
C THR A 161 -10.38 -4.56 12.22
N PHE A 162 -11.69 -4.34 12.31
CA PHE A 162 -12.65 -4.73 11.27
C PHE A 162 -12.47 -3.87 10.00
N ASN A 163 -12.30 -2.57 10.16
CA ASN A 163 -12.00 -1.67 9.04
C ASN A 163 -10.71 -2.12 8.32
N HIS A 164 -9.64 -2.37 9.07
CA HIS A 164 -8.41 -2.89 8.51
C HIS A 164 -8.59 -4.26 7.81
N LEU A 165 -9.39 -5.15 8.37
CA LEU A 165 -9.70 -6.45 7.76
C LEU A 165 -10.40 -6.29 6.40
N LEU A 166 -11.31 -5.33 6.26
CA LEU A 166 -11.93 -4.99 4.98
C LEU A 166 -10.90 -4.49 3.97
N HIS A 167 -9.96 -3.64 4.39
CA HIS A 167 -8.89 -3.13 3.53
C HIS A 167 -7.94 -4.23 3.07
N VAL A 168 -7.55 -5.17 3.94
CA VAL A 168 -6.75 -6.35 3.55
C VAL A 168 -7.53 -7.23 2.56
N GLY A 169 -8.83 -7.41 2.77
CA GLY A 169 -9.70 -8.15 1.84
C GLY A 169 -9.76 -7.48 0.47
N TRP A 170 -9.98 -6.17 0.43
CA TRP A 170 -10.00 -5.37 -0.80
C TRP A 170 -8.64 -5.36 -1.50
N GLY A 171 -7.56 -5.17 -0.75
CA GLY A 171 -6.19 -5.26 -1.25
C GLY A 171 -5.86 -6.61 -1.85
N SER A 172 -6.32 -7.71 -1.21
CA SER A 172 -6.19 -9.07 -1.78
C SER A 172 -6.90 -9.21 -3.12
N GLY A 173 -8.08 -8.61 -3.26
CA GLY A 173 -8.81 -8.52 -4.52
C GLY A 173 -8.02 -7.74 -5.59
N ALA A 174 -7.40 -6.63 -5.22
CA ALA A 174 -6.55 -5.84 -6.11
C ALA A 174 -5.30 -6.60 -6.57
N VAL A 175 -4.65 -7.35 -5.66
CA VAL A 175 -3.52 -8.24 -6.01
C VAL A 175 -3.97 -9.35 -6.97
N LEU A 176 -5.13 -9.97 -6.74
CA LEU A 176 -5.69 -10.98 -7.64
C LEU A 176 -6.00 -10.40 -9.02
N TRP A 177 -6.55 -9.19 -9.07
CA TRP A 177 -6.74 -8.47 -10.32
C TRP A 177 -5.40 -8.22 -11.05
N ALA A 178 -4.35 -7.80 -10.34
CA ALA A 178 -3.02 -7.62 -10.92
C ALA A 178 -2.47 -8.93 -11.51
N ILE A 179 -2.63 -10.08 -10.81
CA ILE A 179 -2.25 -11.40 -11.33
C ILE A 179 -2.96 -11.71 -12.66
N THR A 180 -4.26 -11.45 -12.74
CA THR A 180 -5.02 -11.70 -13.97
C THR A 180 -4.51 -10.83 -15.12
N ARG A 181 -4.20 -9.55 -14.85
CA ARG A 181 -3.63 -8.61 -15.84
C ARG A 181 -2.25 -9.06 -16.33
N ILE A 182 -1.39 -9.55 -15.44
CA ILE A 182 -0.06 -10.09 -15.78
C ILE A 182 -0.21 -11.31 -16.68
N LYS A 183 -1.11 -12.25 -16.33
CA LYS A 183 -1.35 -13.46 -17.13
C LYS A 183 -1.93 -13.17 -18.52
N MET A 184 -2.73 -12.12 -18.65
CA MET A 184 -3.24 -11.65 -19.95
C MET A 184 -2.20 -10.88 -20.78
N GLY A 185 -0.97 -10.70 -20.26
CA GLY A 185 0.10 -9.98 -20.95
C GLY A 185 -0.04 -8.46 -20.96
N ALA A 186 -0.91 -7.90 -20.09
CA ALA A 186 -1.16 -6.47 -20.04
C ALA A 186 -0.05 -5.69 -19.31
N TYR A 187 0.85 -6.36 -18.59
CA TYR A 187 2.01 -5.77 -17.91
C TYR A 187 3.30 -6.41 -18.41
N ASP A 188 4.33 -5.58 -18.56
CA ASP A 188 5.68 -5.97 -18.92
C ASP A 188 6.72 -5.19 -18.10
N ALA A 189 8.02 -5.40 -18.39
CA ALA A 189 9.11 -4.75 -17.66
C ALA A 189 9.11 -3.22 -17.77
N ARG A 190 8.51 -2.66 -18.83
CA ARG A 190 8.47 -1.21 -19.10
C ARG A 190 7.13 -0.58 -18.72
N SER A 191 6.05 -1.35 -18.72
CA SER A 191 4.69 -0.86 -18.47
C SER A 191 4.00 -1.71 -17.41
N HIS A 192 4.15 -1.35 -16.14
CA HIS A 192 3.58 -2.04 -14.97
C HIS A 192 3.09 -1.11 -13.87
N ASP A 193 2.75 0.13 -14.22
CA ASP A 193 2.26 1.16 -13.28
C ASP A 193 1.09 0.67 -12.41
N GLY A 194 0.19 -0.14 -12.96
CA GLY A 194 -0.93 -0.71 -12.22
C GLY A 194 -0.49 -1.69 -11.14
N LEU A 195 0.58 -2.47 -11.36
CA LEU A 195 1.14 -3.35 -10.35
C LEU A 195 1.83 -2.53 -9.24
N GLU A 196 2.56 -1.49 -9.58
CA GLU A 196 3.19 -0.59 -8.59
C GLU A 196 2.15 0.13 -7.74
N ALA A 197 1.02 0.50 -8.34
CA ALA A 197 -0.10 1.09 -7.63
C ALA A 197 -0.71 0.13 -6.59
N VAL A 198 -0.96 -1.13 -6.99
CA VAL A 198 -1.45 -2.18 -6.08
C VAL A 198 -0.44 -2.44 -4.97
N ALA A 199 0.86 -2.46 -5.28
CA ALA A 199 1.93 -2.62 -4.30
C ALA A 199 1.96 -1.46 -3.29
N SER A 200 1.84 -0.21 -3.75
CA SER A 200 1.81 0.98 -2.89
C SER A 200 0.60 0.95 -1.94
N TYR A 201 -0.57 0.56 -2.46
CA TYR A 201 -1.77 0.40 -1.65
C TYR A 201 -1.58 -0.71 -0.59
N TRP A 202 -1.00 -1.86 -0.95
CA TRP A 202 -0.72 -2.96 -0.02
C TRP A 202 0.21 -2.52 1.11
N HIS A 203 1.30 -1.84 0.78
CA HIS A 203 2.24 -1.33 1.79
C HIS A 203 1.61 -0.28 2.73
N MET A 204 0.70 0.54 2.22
CA MET A 204 -0.05 1.49 3.04
C MET A 204 -0.92 0.77 4.08
N ILE A 205 -1.64 -0.29 3.69
CA ILE A 205 -2.46 -1.09 4.62
C ILE A 205 -1.56 -1.73 5.69
N ASP A 206 -0.44 -2.34 5.29
CA ASP A 206 0.50 -2.96 6.22
C ASP A 206 1.08 -1.93 7.21
N LEU A 207 1.37 -0.71 6.74
CA LEU A 207 1.84 0.38 7.60
C LEU A 207 0.79 0.76 8.64
N ALA A 208 -0.48 0.83 8.26
CA ALA A 208 -1.58 1.08 9.20
C ALA A 208 -1.63 0.01 10.31
N TRP A 209 -1.42 -1.29 9.96
CA TRP A 209 -1.35 -2.36 10.95
C TRP A 209 -0.17 -2.23 11.90
N ILE A 210 1.01 -1.86 11.40
CA ILE A 210 2.21 -1.65 12.24
C ILE A 210 1.96 -0.59 13.31
N VAL A 211 1.15 0.42 13.02
CA VAL A 211 0.73 1.43 14.02
C VAL A 211 -0.36 0.89 14.94
N MET A 212 -1.37 0.19 14.38
CA MET A 212 -2.50 -0.35 15.15
C MET A 212 -2.09 -1.43 16.16
N PHE A 213 -1.16 -2.30 15.79
CA PHE A 213 -0.74 -3.40 16.66
C PHE A 213 -0.22 -2.92 18.03
N PRO A 214 0.77 -2.01 18.12
CA PRO A 214 1.21 -1.53 19.42
C PRO A 214 0.11 -0.75 20.17
N LEU A 215 -0.73 0.03 19.47
CA LEU A 215 -1.80 0.79 20.12
C LEU A 215 -2.82 -0.12 20.80
N LEU A 216 -3.19 -1.23 20.16
CA LEU A 216 -4.27 -2.11 20.61
C LEU A 216 -3.80 -3.24 21.53
N TYR A 217 -2.57 -3.74 21.35
CA TYR A 217 -2.10 -4.95 22.05
C TYR A 217 -0.96 -4.72 23.03
N VAL A 218 -0.23 -3.59 22.95
CA VAL A 218 1.01 -3.38 23.69
C VAL A 218 0.94 -2.15 24.62
N LEU A 219 0.44 -1.03 24.13
CA LEU A 219 0.40 0.23 24.89
C LEU A 219 -0.72 0.19 25.93
N ARG A 220 -0.30 0.33 27.18
CA ARG A 220 -1.13 0.40 28.37
C ARG A 220 -1.25 1.84 28.88
#